data_4ec8ea6ed9946c9eae1b5b6f3be1a5d9
#
_entry.id   4ec8ea6ed9946c9eae1b5b6f3be1a5d9
#
_cell.length_a   1.000
_cell.length_b   1.000
_cell.length_c   1.000
_cell.angle_alpha   90.00
_cell.angle_beta   90.00
_cell.angle_gamma   90.00
#
_symmetry.space_group_name_H-M   'P 1'
#
loop_
_entity.id
_entity.type
_entity.pdbx_description
1 polymer ?
#
loop_
_entity_poly.entity_id
_entity_poly.type
_entity_poly.pdbx_seq_one_letter_code
_entity_poly.pdbx_strand_id
1 'polypeptide(L)'
;MEMIRYSRQIVLKYIGEDNQRKLLEKSILIVGLGGTGSTAAEMFSRLGVKKLILVDRDKIEITNLHRQILYGMDDLKKYKAETAAEKLKKINPDVQVEFYNETFDSSMAWLVNSVDLVFDGTDNMTTRFIINDACDKYGKPWVFTSAIEMYGEFKAVIPGKTSCYACFNSEPTELPACEVSGVLNTVPTIIASYGVNLAMKVLLDYKIDGSIYFIDAFSFEINRIDIERNNKCRCCHEKDYKYLGKEYSGIGKSILL
;
A
#
# COMPACT_ATOMS: atom_id res chain seq x y z
N MET A 1 -7.86 18.45 20.98
CA MET A 1 -8.17 17.01 21.16
C MET A 1 -7.30 16.12 20.29
N GLU A 2 -6.94 16.60 19.12
CA GLU A 2 -6.22 15.86 18.08
C GLU A 2 -4.92 15.17 18.54
N MET A 3 -4.01 15.88 19.23
CA MET A 3 -2.71 15.33 19.66
C MET A 3 -2.80 14.33 20.82
N ILE A 4 -3.85 14.36 21.63
CA ILE A 4 -4.02 13.40 22.75
C ILE A 4 -4.15 11.96 22.21
N ARG A 5 -4.82 11.76 21.08
CA ARG A 5 -4.95 10.46 20.41
C ARG A 5 -3.59 9.81 20.16
N TYR A 6 -2.60 10.63 19.83
CA TYR A 6 -1.25 10.19 19.42
C TYR A 6 -0.21 10.30 20.55
N SER A 7 -0.62 10.60 21.76
CA SER A 7 0.28 10.84 22.90
C SER A 7 1.29 9.70 23.14
N ARG A 8 0.89 8.43 22.89
CA ARG A 8 1.78 7.27 23.08
C ARG A 8 2.83 7.10 21.99
N GLN A 9 2.61 7.63 20.78
CA GLN A 9 3.64 7.61 19.74
C GLN A 9 4.47 8.90 19.71
N ILE A 10 3.93 10.02 20.17
CA ILE A 10 4.68 11.29 20.28
C ILE A 10 5.87 11.18 21.24
N VAL A 11 5.77 10.37 22.30
CA VAL A 11 6.89 10.16 23.25
C VAL A 11 8.03 9.31 22.67
N LEU A 12 7.84 8.70 21.51
CA LEU A 12 8.89 7.93 20.85
C LEU A 12 9.94 8.86 20.24
N LYS A 13 11.24 8.59 20.48
CA LYS A 13 12.37 9.38 19.99
C LYS A 13 12.31 9.66 18.47
N TYR A 14 11.82 8.70 17.69
CA TYR A 14 11.76 8.80 16.21
C TYR A 14 10.46 9.41 15.69
N ILE A 15 9.48 9.68 16.53
CA ILE A 15 8.24 10.36 16.15
C ILE A 15 8.29 11.79 16.68
N GLY A 16 8.14 11.99 17.97
CA GLY A 16 8.03 13.31 18.52
C GLY A 16 6.78 14.07 18.05
N GLU A 17 6.59 15.26 18.53
CA GLU A 17 5.45 16.09 18.17
C GLU A 17 5.54 16.58 16.70
N ASP A 18 6.74 17.01 16.27
CA ASP A 18 6.95 17.57 14.93
C ASP A 18 6.67 16.55 13.82
N ASN A 19 7.14 15.32 13.97
CA ASN A 19 6.89 14.28 12.99
C ASN A 19 5.43 13.80 13.03
N GLN A 20 4.79 13.81 14.20
CA GLN A 20 3.35 13.56 14.26
C GLN A 20 2.56 14.63 13.49
N ARG A 21 2.91 15.91 13.62
CA ARG A 21 2.29 16.99 12.85
C ARG A 21 2.48 16.80 11.34
N LYS A 22 3.69 16.36 10.91
CA LYS A 22 3.92 16.02 9.49
C LYS A 22 3.02 14.88 9.02
N LEU A 23 2.84 13.83 9.82
CA LEU A 23 1.94 12.70 9.47
C LEU A 23 0.49 13.15 9.31
N LEU A 24 0.03 14.08 10.15
CA LEU A 24 -1.32 14.70 10.08
C LEU A 24 -1.57 15.52 8.81
N GLU A 25 -0.54 15.75 7.99
CA GLU A 25 -0.66 16.44 6.69
C GLU A 25 -0.54 15.48 5.50
N LYS A 26 -0.16 14.22 5.72
CA LYS A 26 0.13 13.24 4.67
C LYS A 26 -1.10 12.55 4.11
N SER A 27 -1.04 12.24 2.83
CA SER A 27 -2.06 11.52 2.07
C SER A 27 -1.50 10.23 1.48
N ILE A 28 -2.29 9.15 1.52
CA ILE A 28 -1.88 7.83 1.05
C ILE A 28 -2.96 7.24 0.15
N LEU A 29 -2.56 6.73 -1.01
CA LEU A 29 -3.37 5.87 -1.86
C LEU A 29 -3.10 4.41 -1.48
N ILE A 30 -4.13 3.65 -1.16
CA ILE A 30 -4.05 2.21 -0.91
C ILE A 30 -4.76 1.49 -2.06
N VAL A 31 -4.01 0.69 -2.80
CA VAL A 31 -4.51 -0.11 -3.90
C VAL A 31 -4.61 -1.57 -3.45
N GLY A 32 -5.84 -2.12 -3.49
CA GLY A 32 -6.15 -3.43 -2.94
C GLY A 32 -6.41 -3.39 -1.42
N LEU A 33 -7.56 -3.89 -0.99
CA LEU A 33 -8.01 -3.93 0.41
C LEU A 33 -8.23 -5.36 0.90
N GLY A 34 -7.37 -6.27 0.43
CA GLY A 34 -7.24 -7.63 0.92
C GLY A 34 -6.63 -7.70 2.32
N GLY A 35 -5.95 -8.81 2.64
CA GLY A 35 -5.35 -9.02 3.98
C GLY A 35 -4.33 -7.96 4.37
N THR A 36 -3.44 -7.59 3.45
CA THR A 36 -2.39 -6.59 3.70
C THR A 36 -2.95 -5.17 3.66
N GLY A 37 -3.69 -4.83 2.59
CA GLY A 37 -4.16 -3.45 2.39
C GLY A 37 -5.22 -3.00 3.37
N SER A 38 -6.19 -3.85 3.76
CA SER A 38 -7.19 -3.50 4.76
C SER A 38 -6.57 -3.28 6.14
N THR A 39 -5.60 -4.12 6.50
CA THR A 39 -4.82 -3.97 7.74
C THR A 39 -4.00 -2.68 7.72
N ALA A 40 -3.33 -2.39 6.61
CA ALA A 40 -2.56 -1.15 6.45
C ALA A 40 -3.45 0.10 6.52
N ALA A 41 -4.64 0.07 5.92
CA ALA A 41 -5.61 1.17 5.97
C ALA A 41 -6.01 1.52 7.40
N GLU A 42 -6.30 0.49 8.22
CA GLU A 42 -6.59 0.69 9.64
C GLU A 42 -5.38 1.27 10.38
N MET A 43 -4.18 0.74 10.15
CA MET A 43 -2.96 1.23 10.79
C MET A 43 -2.64 2.67 10.41
N PHE A 44 -2.76 3.07 9.14
CA PHE A 44 -2.57 4.45 8.71
C PHE A 44 -3.59 5.41 9.32
N SER A 45 -4.86 4.99 9.41
CA SER A 45 -5.89 5.77 10.10
C SER A 45 -5.54 5.98 11.57
N ARG A 46 -5.05 4.94 12.27
CA ARG A 46 -4.61 5.03 13.68
C ARG A 46 -3.30 5.81 13.85
N LEU A 47 -2.40 5.76 12.86
CA LEU A 47 -1.17 6.55 12.81
C LEU A 47 -1.45 8.05 12.69
N GLY A 48 -2.60 8.41 12.13
CA GLY A 48 -3.06 9.79 12.00
C GLY A 48 -2.59 10.46 10.72
N VAL A 49 -2.68 9.77 9.58
CA VAL A 49 -2.50 10.45 8.28
C VAL A 49 -3.73 11.29 7.98
N LYS A 50 -3.56 12.37 7.23
CA LYS A 50 -4.63 13.30 6.87
C LYS A 50 -5.70 12.67 6.00
N LYS A 51 -5.25 11.96 4.93
CA LYS A 51 -6.15 11.44 3.91
C LYS A 51 -5.75 10.04 3.47
N LEU A 52 -6.75 9.19 3.30
CA LEU A 52 -6.65 7.87 2.67
C LEU A 52 -7.52 7.86 1.41
N ILE A 53 -6.97 7.39 0.30
CA ILE A 53 -7.71 7.06 -0.92
C ILE A 53 -7.64 5.54 -1.06
N LEU A 54 -8.80 4.89 -1.13
CA LEU A 54 -8.94 3.45 -1.12
C LEU A 54 -9.46 2.98 -2.49
N VAL A 55 -8.79 2.01 -3.11
CA VAL A 55 -9.23 1.44 -4.40
C VAL A 55 -9.28 -0.07 -4.29
N ASP A 56 -10.47 -0.64 -4.45
CA ASP A 56 -10.70 -2.10 -4.53
C ASP A 56 -12.04 -2.38 -5.19
N ARG A 57 -12.07 -3.30 -6.16
CA ARG A 57 -13.29 -3.67 -6.90
C ARG A 57 -14.13 -4.75 -6.23
N ASP A 58 -13.53 -5.50 -5.30
CA ASP A 58 -14.09 -6.73 -4.77
C ASP A 58 -15.15 -6.49 -3.70
N LYS A 59 -15.98 -7.50 -3.53
CA LYS A 59 -16.88 -7.63 -2.39
C LYS A 59 -16.28 -8.55 -1.33
N ILE A 60 -16.75 -8.36 -0.11
CA ILE A 60 -16.33 -9.16 1.05
C ILE A 60 -17.00 -10.53 0.98
N GLU A 61 -16.18 -11.57 1.08
CA GLU A 61 -16.59 -12.97 1.07
C GLU A 61 -16.19 -13.67 2.37
N ILE A 62 -16.88 -14.76 2.70
CA ILE A 62 -16.61 -15.56 3.90
C ILE A 62 -15.17 -16.07 3.92
N THR A 63 -14.61 -16.41 2.76
CA THR A 63 -13.23 -16.85 2.56
C THR A 63 -12.19 -15.78 2.85
N ASN A 64 -12.59 -14.52 2.94
CA ASN A 64 -11.72 -13.40 3.25
C ASN A 64 -11.53 -13.21 4.76
N LEU A 65 -12.55 -13.53 5.57
CA LEU A 65 -12.63 -13.12 6.97
C LEU A 65 -11.53 -13.70 7.86
N HIS A 66 -10.93 -14.82 7.47
CA HIS A 66 -9.84 -15.40 8.25
C HIS A 66 -8.57 -14.54 8.28
N ARG A 67 -8.36 -13.64 7.29
CA ARG A 67 -7.14 -12.81 7.16
C ARG A 67 -7.37 -11.33 6.91
N GLN A 68 -8.58 -10.91 6.55
CA GLN A 68 -8.94 -9.50 6.29
C GLN A 68 -9.61 -8.92 7.53
N ILE A 69 -8.81 -8.60 8.56
CA ILE A 69 -9.25 -8.30 9.93
C ILE A 69 -10.14 -7.08 10.08
N LEU A 70 -10.17 -6.20 9.09
CA LEU A 70 -11.05 -5.02 9.10
C LEU A 70 -12.52 -5.39 8.91
N TYR A 71 -12.82 -6.56 8.31
CA TYR A 71 -14.17 -6.97 7.97
C TYR A 71 -14.71 -8.07 8.90
N GLY A 72 -16.02 -8.11 9.04
CA GLY A 72 -16.74 -9.11 9.84
C GLY A 72 -17.95 -9.71 9.11
N MET A 73 -18.69 -10.59 9.79
CA MET A 73 -19.84 -11.30 9.21
C MET A 73 -20.93 -10.35 8.68
N ASP A 74 -21.15 -9.21 9.34
CA ASP A 74 -22.15 -8.20 8.94
C ASP A 74 -21.77 -7.42 7.67
N ASP A 75 -20.54 -7.62 7.18
CA ASP A 75 -20.02 -6.94 6.00
C ASP A 75 -20.08 -7.79 4.73
N LEU A 76 -20.50 -9.06 4.83
CA LEU A 76 -20.57 -9.96 3.68
C LEU A 76 -21.35 -9.37 2.51
N LYS A 77 -20.83 -9.55 1.29
CA LYS A 77 -21.34 -9.06 0.01
C LYS A 77 -21.30 -7.54 -0.21
N LYS A 78 -20.88 -6.74 0.78
CA LYS A 78 -20.59 -5.31 0.59
C LYS A 78 -19.27 -5.12 -0.13
N TYR A 79 -19.09 -3.97 -0.78
CA TYR A 79 -17.81 -3.62 -1.39
C TYR A 79 -16.74 -3.36 -0.34
N LYS A 80 -15.52 -3.85 -0.58
CA LYS A 80 -14.39 -3.72 0.36
C LYS A 80 -14.01 -2.26 0.59
N ALA A 81 -13.86 -1.45 -0.48
CA ALA A 81 -13.42 -0.07 -0.35
C ALA A 81 -14.42 0.81 0.40
N GLU A 82 -15.70 0.70 0.10
CA GLU A 82 -16.78 1.41 0.78
C GLU A 82 -16.87 1.03 2.26
N THR A 83 -16.90 -0.28 2.55
CA THR A 83 -16.98 -0.79 3.92
C THR A 83 -15.74 -0.39 4.74
N ALA A 84 -14.55 -0.42 4.13
CA ALA A 84 -13.35 0.06 4.78
C ALA A 84 -13.46 1.55 5.13
N ALA A 85 -13.94 2.39 4.19
CA ALA A 85 -14.11 3.82 4.43
C ALA A 85 -15.05 4.11 5.61
N GLU A 86 -16.20 3.42 5.68
CA GLU A 86 -17.14 3.55 6.80
C GLU A 86 -16.53 3.16 8.14
N LYS A 87 -15.74 2.08 8.18
CA LYS A 87 -15.09 1.62 9.40
C LYS A 87 -13.96 2.53 9.85
N LEU A 88 -13.13 3.00 8.92
CA LEU A 88 -12.03 3.91 9.21
C LEU A 88 -12.52 5.24 9.78
N LYS A 89 -13.65 5.77 9.32
CA LYS A 89 -14.31 6.95 9.92
C LYS A 89 -14.71 6.73 11.38
N LYS A 90 -15.15 5.52 11.74
CA LYS A 90 -15.48 5.17 13.13
C LYS A 90 -14.23 5.01 14.00
N ILE A 91 -13.12 4.51 13.40
CA ILE A 91 -11.84 4.34 14.09
C ILE A 91 -11.18 5.69 14.36
N ASN A 92 -11.11 6.54 13.34
CA ASN A 92 -10.53 7.88 13.45
C ASN A 92 -11.33 8.90 12.59
N PRO A 93 -12.26 9.65 13.20
CA PRO A 93 -13.11 10.60 12.47
C PRO A 93 -12.33 11.79 11.87
N ASP A 94 -11.07 12.03 12.32
CA ASP A 94 -10.26 13.13 11.84
C ASP A 94 -9.58 12.81 10.49
N VAL A 95 -9.55 11.52 10.08
CA VAL A 95 -8.97 11.10 8.79
C VAL A 95 -10.00 11.23 7.68
N GLN A 96 -9.64 11.93 6.61
CA GLN A 96 -10.45 12.00 5.39
C GLN A 96 -10.30 10.70 4.61
N VAL A 97 -11.41 10.06 4.26
CA VAL A 97 -11.39 8.81 3.48
C VAL A 97 -12.23 8.97 2.23
N GLU A 98 -11.58 8.75 1.10
CA GLU A 98 -12.16 8.68 -0.24
C GLU A 98 -12.05 7.25 -0.75
N PHE A 99 -13.03 6.73 -1.48
CA PHE A 99 -12.98 5.35 -1.95
C PHE A 99 -13.51 5.19 -3.39
N TYR A 100 -13.02 4.13 -4.06
CA TYR A 100 -13.44 3.70 -5.39
C TYR A 100 -13.67 2.19 -5.37
N ASN A 101 -14.90 1.76 -5.70
CA ASN A 101 -15.26 0.35 -5.88
C ASN A 101 -14.91 -0.10 -7.30
N GLU A 102 -13.67 0.10 -7.71
CA GLU A 102 -13.19 -0.07 -9.09
C GLU A 102 -11.84 -0.80 -9.13
N THR A 103 -11.49 -1.32 -10.31
CA THR A 103 -10.16 -1.86 -10.57
C THR A 103 -9.17 -0.72 -10.72
N PHE A 104 -8.06 -0.76 -9.99
CA PHE A 104 -6.97 0.16 -10.24
C PHE A 104 -6.25 -0.24 -11.54
N ASP A 105 -6.50 0.49 -12.60
CA ASP A 105 -5.86 0.34 -13.91
C ASP A 105 -5.16 1.63 -14.36
N SER A 106 -4.67 1.67 -15.59
CA SER A 106 -3.98 2.85 -16.13
C SER A 106 -4.85 4.11 -16.14
N SER A 107 -6.18 3.96 -16.17
CA SER A 107 -7.13 5.05 -16.16
C SER A 107 -7.19 5.79 -14.83
N MET A 108 -6.81 5.10 -13.75
CA MET A 108 -6.78 5.66 -12.39
C MET A 108 -5.38 6.11 -11.95
N ALA A 109 -4.36 5.98 -12.82
CA ALA A 109 -2.97 6.33 -12.48
C ALA A 109 -2.80 7.79 -12.02
N TRP A 110 -3.70 8.69 -12.41
CA TRP A 110 -3.72 10.08 -11.95
C TRP A 110 -3.87 10.23 -10.43
N LEU A 111 -4.51 9.27 -9.75
CA LEU A 111 -4.63 9.26 -8.28
C LEU A 111 -3.26 9.28 -7.60
N VAL A 112 -2.25 8.64 -8.21
CA VAL A 112 -0.88 8.63 -7.69
C VAL A 112 -0.32 10.05 -7.55
N ASN A 113 -0.64 10.95 -8.50
CA ASN A 113 -0.16 12.33 -8.43
C ASN A 113 -0.77 13.13 -7.26
N SER A 114 -1.95 12.73 -6.78
CA SER A 114 -2.72 13.44 -5.75
C SER A 114 -2.33 13.08 -4.31
N VAL A 115 -1.39 12.15 -4.12
CA VAL A 115 -0.99 11.66 -2.79
C VAL A 115 0.52 11.79 -2.55
N ASP A 116 0.93 11.62 -1.29
CA ASP A 116 2.34 11.64 -0.89
C ASP A 116 3.01 10.26 -1.03
N LEU A 117 2.22 9.16 -0.94
CA LEU A 117 2.72 7.80 -1.00
C LEU A 117 1.62 6.85 -1.50
N VAL A 118 2.02 5.81 -2.24
CA VAL A 118 1.15 4.68 -2.59
C VAL A 118 1.52 3.46 -1.76
N PHE A 119 0.50 2.76 -1.24
CA PHE A 119 0.67 1.47 -0.57
C PHE A 119 0.02 0.37 -1.42
N ASP A 120 0.83 -0.62 -1.80
CA ASP A 120 0.38 -1.78 -2.56
C ASP A 120 -0.12 -2.88 -1.62
N GLY A 121 -1.42 -3.12 -1.61
CA GLY A 121 -2.07 -4.25 -0.94
C GLY A 121 -2.63 -5.28 -1.92
N THR A 122 -2.17 -5.27 -3.19
CA THR A 122 -2.66 -6.16 -4.25
C THR A 122 -1.92 -7.50 -4.27
N ASP A 123 -2.54 -8.49 -4.88
CA ASP A 123 -1.97 -9.79 -5.22
C ASP A 123 -1.70 -9.94 -6.72
N ASN A 124 -1.79 -8.86 -7.48
CA ASN A 124 -1.77 -8.85 -8.95
C ASN A 124 -0.54 -8.15 -9.50
N MET A 125 0.29 -8.88 -10.26
CA MET A 125 1.52 -8.33 -10.84
C MET A 125 1.28 -7.21 -11.85
N THR A 126 0.23 -7.30 -12.67
CA THR A 126 -0.09 -6.25 -13.66
C THR A 126 -0.39 -4.93 -12.95
N THR A 127 -1.20 -4.96 -11.89
CA THR A 127 -1.49 -3.77 -11.08
C THR A 127 -0.22 -3.20 -10.46
N ARG A 128 0.71 -4.03 -9.98
CA ARG A 128 2.02 -3.59 -9.46
C ARG A 128 2.86 -2.88 -10.50
N PHE A 129 2.86 -3.35 -11.75
CA PHE A 129 3.54 -2.65 -12.84
C PHE A 129 2.89 -1.30 -13.17
N ILE A 130 1.55 -1.20 -13.11
CA ILE A 130 0.84 0.08 -13.27
C ILE A 130 1.22 1.05 -12.15
N ILE A 131 1.18 0.59 -10.89
CA ILE A 131 1.61 1.40 -9.72
C ILE A 131 3.06 1.86 -9.91
N ASN A 132 3.96 0.94 -10.26
CA ASN A 132 5.38 1.24 -10.46
C ASN A 132 5.61 2.32 -11.54
N ASP A 133 4.97 2.16 -12.70
CA ASP A 133 5.11 3.11 -13.81
C ASP A 133 4.51 4.47 -13.45
N ALA A 134 3.34 4.49 -12.80
CA ALA A 134 2.71 5.73 -12.33
C ALA A 134 3.56 6.43 -11.26
N CYS A 135 4.07 5.68 -10.28
CA CYS A 135 4.89 6.24 -9.21
C CYS A 135 6.22 6.82 -9.75
N ASP A 136 6.88 6.14 -10.68
CA ASP A 136 8.09 6.68 -11.31
C ASP A 136 7.78 7.91 -12.17
N LYS A 137 6.70 7.90 -12.96
CA LYS A 137 6.25 9.02 -13.80
C LYS A 137 5.95 10.28 -12.98
N TYR A 138 5.26 10.14 -11.85
CA TYR A 138 4.87 11.25 -11.00
C TYR A 138 5.85 11.56 -9.86
N GLY A 139 6.97 10.81 -9.78
CA GLY A 139 7.98 11.01 -8.75
C GLY A 139 7.49 10.68 -7.33
N LYS A 140 6.50 9.78 -7.18
CA LYS A 140 5.88 9.43 -5.89
C LYS A 140 6.45 8.13 -5.34
N PRO A 141 6.84 8.09 -4.05
CA PRO A 141 7.26 6.86 -3.42
C PRO A 141 6.09 5.90 -3.25
N TRP A 142 6.40 4.60 -3.22
CA TRP A 142 5.42 3.58 -2.88
C TRP A 142 6.03 2.44 -2.09
N VAL A 143 5.19 1.71 -1.38
CA VAL A 143 5.57 0.52 -0.63
C VAL A 143 4.93 -0.68 -1.29
N PHE A 144 5.78 -1.56 -1.81
CA PHE A 144 5.43 -2.89 -2.30
C PHE A 144 5.24 -3.83 -1.12
N THR A 145 4.18 -4.64 -1.16
CA THR A 145 3.93 -5.73 -0.21
C THR A 145 3.42 -6.99 -0.91
N SER A 146 3.80 -8.16 -0.40
CA SER A 146 3.33 -9.46 -0.87
C SER A 146 3.22 -10.43 0.30
N ALA A 147 2.20 -11.29 0.30
CA ALA A 147 1.98 -12.31 1.32
C ALA A 147 1.40 -13.58 0.66
N ILE A 148 2.08 -14.70 0.82
CA ILE A 148 1.67 -16.02 0.29
C ILE A 148 2.16 -17.11 1.23
N GLU A 149 1.34 -18.14 1.47
CA GLU A 149 1.68 -19.26 2.35
C GLU A 149 2.13 -18.79 3.75
N MET A 150 3.36 -19.06 4.12
CA MET A 150 4.03 -18.63 5.35
C MET A 150 4.99 -17.45 5.11
N TYR A 151 5.05 -16.94 3.88
CA TYR A 151 6.05 -15.98 3.45
C TYR A 151 5.46 -14.63 3.15
N GLY A 152 6.29 -13.61 3.27
CA GLY A 152 5.92 -12.28 2.83
C GLY A 152 7.11 -11.41 2.50
N GLU A 153 6.84 -10.40 1.70
CA GLU A 153 7.85 -9.45 1.22
C GLU A 153 7.36 -8.03 1.37
N PHE A 154 8.28 -7.10 1.59
CA PHE A 154 8.00 -5.67 1.53
C PHE A 154 9.23 -4.87 1.11
N LYS A 155 9.02 -3.77 0.42
CA LYS A 155 10.07 -2.87 -0.09
C LYS A 155 9.53 -1.47 -0.27
N ALA A 156 10.35 -0.45 0.06
CA ALA A 156 10.08 0.91 -0.39
C ALA A 156 10.74 1.17 -1.75
N VAL A 157 9.95 1.69 -2.67
CA VAL A 157 10.40 2.17 -3.98
C VAL A 157 10.32 3.69 -3.98
N ILE A 158 11.49 4.33 -4.06
CA ILE A 158 11.61 5.78 -4.12
C ILE A 158 12.19 6.15 -5.49
N PRO A 159 11.39 6.79 -6.38
CA PRO A 159 11.85 7.16 -7.71
C PRO A 159 13.19 7.93 -7.68
N GLY A 160 14.11 7.51 -8.53
CA GLY A 160 15.45 8.10 -8.60
C GLY A 160 16.43 7.65 -7.52
N LYS A 161 15.98 7.05 -6.40
CA LYS A 161 16.85 6.67 -5.26
C LYS A 161 17.02 5.16 -5.10
N THR A 162 15.96 4.37 -5.22
CA THR A 162 16.01 2.91 -5.04
C THR A 162 15.72 2.18 -6.36
N SER A 163 16.00 0.87 -6.41
CA SER A 163 15.51 0.03 -7.51
C SER A 163 13.98 0.02 -7.54
N CYS A 164 13.39 0.17 -8.73
CA CYS A 164 11.95 0.08 -8.91
C CYS A 164 11.51 -1.38 -9.12
N TYR A 165 10.20 -1.65 -9.15
CA TYR A 165 9.67 -3.00 -9.30
C TYR A 165 10.12 -3.68 -10.61
N ALA A 166 10.21 -2.91 -11.70
CA ALA A 166 10.71 -3.40 -12.99
C ALA A 166 12.23 -3.63 -13.04
N CYS A 167 12.99 -3.29 -12.00
CA CYS A 167 14.41 -3.64 -11.92
C CYS A 167 14.64 -5.13 -11.61
N PHE A 168 13.70 -5.78 -10.93
CA PHE A 168 13.83 -7.17 -10.48
C PHE A 168 12.67 -8.08 -10.93
N ASN A 169 11.63 -7.51 -11.57
CA ASN A 169 10.56 -8.25 -12.24
C ASN A 169 10.48 -7.79 -13.71
N SER A 170 10.59 -8.70 -14.66
CA SER A 170 10.64 -8.32 -16.08
C SER A 170 9.26 -8.16 -16.71
N GLU A 171 8.34 -9.08 -16.45
CA GLU A 171 6.98 -9.13 -17.03
C GLU A 171 5.99 -9.71 -16.01
N PRO A 172 4.70 -9.37 -16.12
CA PRO A 172 3.67 -10.05 -15.32
C PRO A 172 3.66 -11.54 -15.68
N THR A 173 3.78 -12.37 -14.67
CA THR A 173 3.56 -13.82 -14.78
C THR A 173 2.28 -14.17 -14.03
N GLU A 174 1.60 -15.22 -14.47
CA GLU A 174 0.52 -15.80 -13.68
C GLU A 174 1.18 -16.51 -12.47
N LEU A 175 1.30 -15.79 -11.37
CA LEU A 175 1.65 -16.41 -10.10
C LEU A 175 0.45 -17.19 -9.58
N PRO A 176 0.66 -18.33 -8.88
CA PRO A 176 -0.41 -18.95 -8.14
C PRO A 176 -1.03 -17.92 -7.21
N ALA A 177 -2.32 -17.63 -7.39
CA ALA A 177 -3.05 -16.75 -6.50
C ALA A 177 -3.07 -17.33 -5.08
N CYS A 178 -3.21 -16.51 -4.05
CA CYS A 178 -3.41 -16.97 -2.67
C CYS A 178 -4.55 -18.00 -2.54
N GLU A 179 -5.45 -18.03 -3.51
CA GLU A 179 -6.54 -19.01 -3.62
C GLU A 179 -6.04 -20.43 -3.88
N VAL A 180 -4.92 -20.59 -4.59
CA VAL A 180 -4.33 -21.91 -4.91
C VAL A 180 -3.30 -22.32 -3.88
N SER A 181 -2.42 -21.42 -3.45
CA SER A 181 -1.33 -21.70 -2.53
C SER A 181 -1.70 -21.52 -1.05
N GLY A 182 -2.78 -20.77 -0.77
CA GLY A 182 -3.17 -20.41 0.58
C GLY A 182 -2.29 -19.30 1.19
N VAL A 183 -2.67 -18.86 2.37
CA VAL A 183 -1.88 -17.93 3.19
C VAL A 183 -2.30 -18.05 4.66
N LEU A 184 -1.33 -18.13 5.56
CA LEU A 184 -1.60 -18.09 7.00
C LEU A 184 -2.12 -16.69 7.38
N ASN A 185 -3.15 -16.63 8.21
CA ASN A 185 -3.84 -15.38 8.55
C ASN A 185 -2.95 -14.30 9.17
N THR A 186 -1.90 -14.67 9.88
CA THR A 186 -0.95 -13.73 10.50
C THR A 186 0.00 -13.08 9.51
N VAL A 187 0.32 -13.73 8.39
CA VAL A 187 1.32 -13.25 7.43
C VAL A 187 0.93 -11.90 6.82
N PRO A 188 -0.28 -11.70 6.27
CA PRO A 188 -0.67 -10.39 5.75
C PRO A 188 -0.61 -9.29 6.80
N THR A 189 -0.94 -9.59 8.07
CA THR A 189 -0.89 -8.63 9.17
C THR A 189 0.55 -8.23 9.52
N ILE A 190 1.47 -9.20 9.59
CA ILE A 190 2.90 -8.96 9.80
C ILE A 190 3.45 -8.08 8.69
N ILE A 191 3.17 -8.42 7.44
CA ILE A 191 3.66 -7.68 6.28
C ILE A 191 3.07 -6.27 6.22
N ALA A 192 1.76 -6.11 6.51
CA ALA A 192 1.14 -4.80 6.61
C ALA A 192 1.82 -3.93 7.67
N SER A 193 2.12 -4.49 8.84
CA SER A 193 2.77 -3.77 9.94
C SER A 193 4.16 -3.27 9.56
N TYR A 194 4.98 -4.11 8.94
CA TYR A 194 6.30 -3.71 8.43
C TYR A 194 6.19 -2.71 7.28
N GLY A 195 5.25 -2.93 6.36
CA GLY A 195 4.99 -2.01 5.25
C GLY A 195 4.57 -0.62 5.73
N VAL A 196 3.70 -0.54 6.73
CA VAL A 196 3.29 0.75 7.35
C VAL A 196 4.47 1.43 8.05
N ASN A 197 5.31 0.68 8.78
CA ASN A 197 6.53 1.24 9.38
C ASN A 197 7.49 1.79 8.31
N LEU A 198 7.64 1.07 7.20
CA LEU A 198 8.49 1.52 6.09
C LEU A 198 7.90 2.77 5.42
N ALA A 199 6.58 2.79 5.18
CA ALA A 199 5.87 3.96 4.66
C ALA A 199 6.02 5.19 5.56
N MET A 200 5.87 5.02 6.89
CA MET A 200 6.10 6.08 7.86
C MET A 200 7.52 6.64 7.75
N LYS A 201 8.54 5.78 7.64
CA LYS A 201 9.93 6.23 7.45
C LYS A 201 10.10 7.06 6.18
N VAL A 202 9.46 6.64 5.07
CA VAL A 202 9.48 7.39 3.80
C VAL A 202 8.79 8.75 3.96
N LEU A 203 7.60 8.79 4.56
CA LEU A 203 6.81 10.01 4.76
C LEU A 203 7.48 11.03 5.69
N LEU A 204 8.34 10.56 6.58
CA LEU A 204 9.12 11.39 7.51
C LEU A 204 10.56 11.65 7.06
N ASP A 205 10.87 11.36 5.80
CA ASP A 205 12.18 11.59 5.18
C ASP A 205 13.36 10.86 5.87
N TYR A 206 13.08 9.74 6.55
CA TYR A 206 14.15 8.89 7.09
C TYR A 206 14.89 8.15 5.96
N LYS A 207 16.17 7.88 6.20
CA LYS A 207 16.99 7.13 5.25
C LYS A 207 16.42 5.73 5.01
N ILE A 208 16.25 5.38 3.73
CA ILE A 208 15.82 4.08 3.22
C ILE A 208 16.98 3.46 2.45
N ASP A 209 17.28 2.20 2.70
CA ASP A 209 18.36 1.46 2.04
C ASP A 209 17.98 0.89 0.66
N GLY A 210 16.68 0.79 0.35
CA GLY A 210 16.19 0.28 -0.93
C GLY A 210 16.18 -1.24 -1.06
N SER A 211 16.51 -1.98 -0.01
CA SER A 211 16.45 -3.44 0.02
C SER A 211 15.02 -3.97 -0.05
N ILE A 212 14.85 -5.20 -0.52
CA ILE A 212 13.65 -5.98 -0.28
C ILE A 212 13.86 -6.83 0.99
N TYR A 213 12.82 -6.87 1.80
CA TYR A 213 12.79 -7.68 3.01
C TYR A 213 11.89 -8.89 2.77
N PHE A 214 12.41 -10.06 3.02
CA PHE A 214 11.70 -11.33 2.94
C PHE A 214 11.51 -11.89 4.35
N ILE A 215 10.27 -12.23 4.70
CA ILE A 215 9.92 -12.81 6.00
C ILE A 215 9.45 -14.25 5.78
N ASP A 216 10.06 -15.17 6.51
CA ASP A 216 9.52 -16.50 6.76
C ASP A 216 8.86 -16.49 8.15
N ALA A 217 7.53 -16.50 8.18
CA ALA A 217 6.79 -16.44 9.44
C ALA A 217 6.81 -17.76 10.21
N PHE A 218 7.19 -18.88 9.57
CA PHE A 218 7.28 -20.19 10.24
C PHE A 218 8.61 -20.35 10.98
N SER A 219 9.73 -19.99 10.34
CA SER A 219 11.06 -20.03 10.97
C SER A 219 11.40 -18.77 11.77
N PHE A 220 10.56 -17.72 11.71
CA PHE A 220 10.80 -16.39 12.31
C PHE A 220 12.04 -15.67 11.74
N GLU A 221 12.40 -15.97 10.50
CA GLU A 221 13.54 -15.35 9.84
C GLU A 221 13.13 -14.11 9.05
N ILE A 222 13.97 -13.08 9.10
CA ILE A 222 13.85 -11.88 8.29
C ILE A 222 15.15 -11.71 7.51
N ASN A 223 15.07 -11.88 6.21
CA ASN A 223 16.19 -11.75 5.30
C ASN A 223 16.10 -10.41 4.56
N ARG A 224 17.23 -9.72 4.46
CA ARG A 224 17.37 -8.50 3.67
C ARG A 224 18.16 -8.79 2.41
N ILE A 225 17.61 -8.44 1.27
CA ILE A 225 18.23 -8.63 -0.04
C ILE A 225 18.42 -7.26 -0.69
N ASP A 226 19.66 -6.88 -0.94
CA ASP A 226 19.98 -5.64 -1.62
C ASP A 226 19.74 -5.80 -3.12
N ILE A 227 18.95 -4.91 -3.69
CA ILE A 227 18.64 -4.89 -5.11
C ILE A 227 19.12 -3.57 -5.71
N GLU A 228 20.11 -3.65 -6.57
CA GLU A 228 20.65 -2.51 -7.28
C GLU A 228 19.68 -2.01 -8.37
N ARG A 229 19.77 -0.73 -8.68
CA ARG A 229 19.05 -0.14 -9.80
C ARG A 229 19.61 -0.69 -11.11
N ASN A 230 18.73 -1.21 -11.95
CA ASN A 230 19.13 -1.68 -13.27
C ASN A 230 19.27 -0.47 -14.22
N ASN A 231 20.47 -0.25 -14.75
CA ASN A 231 20.78 0.83 -15.69
C ASN A 231 20.21 0.61 -17.11
N LYS A 232 19.49 -0.49 -17.34
CA LYS A 232 18.71 -0.80 -18.55
C LYS A 232 17.23 -1.04 -18.21
N CYS A 233 16.78 -0.58 -17.04
CA CYS A 233 15.39 -0.74 -16.64
C CYS A 233 14.48 0.11 -17.53
N ARG A 234 13.50 -0.52 -18.19
CA ARG A 234 12.54 0.19 -19.04
C ARG A 234 11.83 1.35 -18.31
N CYS A 235 11.45 1.14 -17.03
CA CYS A 235 10.71 2.13 -16.26
C CYS A 235 11.62 3.22 -15.70
N CYS A 236 12.46 2.91 -14.69
CA CYS A 236 13.16 3.95 -13.93
C CYS A 236 14.39 4.53 -14.65
N HIS A 237 14.88 3.90 -15.74
CA HIS A 237 15.98 4.41 -16.55
C HIS A 237 15.51 4.94 -17.90
N GLU A 238 14.82 4.12 -18.70
CA GLU A 238 14.39 4.46 -20.06
C GLU A 238 13.12 5.30 -20.10
N LYS A 239 12.39 5.38 -18.95
CA LYS A 239 11.11 6.11 -18.82
C LYS A 239 10.03 5.61 -19.77
N ASP A 240 10.11 4.34 -20.17
CA ASP A 240 9.04 3.66 -20.89
C ASP A 240 7.99 3.15 -19.89
N TYR A 241 6.87 3.84 -19.84
CA TYR A 241 5.74 3.53 -18.97
C TYR A 241 4.72 2.65 -19.69
N LYS A 242 5.17 1.49 -20.16
CA LYS A 242 4.41 0.52 -20.95
C LYS A 242 3.01 0.23 -20.40
N TYR A 243 2.86 0.19 -19.08
CA TYR A 243 1.59 -0.20 -18.43
C TYR A 243 0.63 0.98 -18.20
N LEU A 244 0.99 2.21 -18.55
CA LEU A 244 0.09 3.35 -18.47
C LEU A 244 -0.70 3.63 -19.77
N GLY A 245 -0.36 2.93 -20.89
CA GLY A 245 -0.98 3.17 -22.18
C GLY A 245 -0.58 4.52 -22.78
N LYS A 246 -1.09 4.81 -23.99
CA LYS A 246 -0.95 6.14 -24.61
C LYS A 246 -1.99 7.07 -23.99
N GLU A 247 -1.52 8.12 -23.33
CA GLU A 247 -2.24 9.24 -22.74
C GLU A 247 -3.66 8.97 -22.23
N TYR A 248 -3.82 8.91 -20.93
CA TYR A 248 -5.12 8.94 -20.28
C TYR A 248 -5.41 10.34 -19.72
N SER A 249 -6.37 11.03 -20.34
CA SER A 249 -7.01 12.25 -19.81
C SER A 249 -8.35 11.84 -19.19
N GLY A 250 -8.34 11.29 -17.97
CA GLY A 250 -9.56 10.85 -17.31
C GLY A 250 -9.86 11.68 -16.07
N ILE A 251 -11.05 12.27 -16.04
CA ILE A 251 -11.65 12.83 -14.82
C ILE A 251 -12.52 11.71 -14.23
N GLY A 252 -12.00 10.97 -13.26
CA GLY A 252 -12.78 10.01 -12.48
C GLY A 252 -13.77 10.76 -11.56
N LYS A 253 -14.98 10.23 -11.41
CA LYS A 253 -15.93 10.73 -10.43
C LYS A 253 -15.58 10.14 -9.06
N SER A 254 -15.04 10.97 -8.17
CA SER A 254 -14.87 10.60 -6.75
C SER A 254 -16.19 10.74 -6.00
N ILE A 255 -16.45 9.81 -5.09
CA ILE A 255 -17.51 9.94 -4.10
C ILE A 255 -16.85 10.35 -2.79
N LEU A 256 -17.12 11.58 -2.36
CA LEU A 256 -16.72 12.07 -1.03
C LEU A 256 -17.81 11.71 -0.03
N LEU A 257 -17.46 11.08 1.06
CA LEU A 257 -18.31 10.86 2.23
C LEU A 257 -18.02 11.86 3.35
#